data_ec1eec4dfae05e6d5e4fb61e867e6625
#
_entry.id   ec1eec4dfae05e6d5e4fb61e867e6625
#
_cell.length_a   1.000
_cell.length_b   1.000
_cell.length_c   1.000
_cell.angle_alpha   90.00
_cell.angle_beta   90.00
_cell.angle_gamma   90.00
#
_symmetry.space_group_name_H-M   'P 1'
#
loop_
_entity.id
_entity.type
_entity.pdbx_description
1 polymer ?
#
loop_
_entity_poly.entity_id
_entity_poly.type
_entity_poly.pdbx_seq_one_letter_code
_entity_poly.pdbx_strand_id
1 'polypeptide(L)'
;MKALVVYDPKSKFTLEALKAVEYKLAELENLELVYVADHNHERMENPKEYNLKMEKEGPEWITPEPEVMEQIKDADILMTSFCGVTRAMLEAGKNLKLVFMMRSGWENCNVKAAKELGIPVCNCPSRLAEPVADLTVAMMICECRGILRGNRDILNGEWNQNDIYNDTTNAALCNLRI
;
A
#
# COMPACT_ATOMS: atom_id res chain seq x y z
N MET A 1 2.42 19.66 17.63
CA MET A 1 2.48 18.18 17.46
C MET A 1 3.59 17.85 16.48
N LYS A 2 4.31 16.75 16.72
CA LYS A 2 5.37 16.26 15.82
C LYS A 2 4.90 14.96 15.14
N ALA A 3 4.89 14.96 13.82
CA ALA A 3 4.62 13.75 13.04
C ALA A 3 5.91 13.26 12.40
N LEU A 4 6.31 12.03 12.75
CA LEU A 4 7.41 11.32 12.12
C LEU A 4 6.89 10.58 10.89
N VAL A 5 7.38 10.94 9.71
CA VAL A 5 7.05 10.31 8.44
C VAL A 5 8.20 9.41 8.02
N VAL A 6 7.99 8.10 8.13
CA VAL A 6 8.97 7.09 7.70
C VAL A 6 8.64 6.66 6.28
N TYR A 7 9.58 6.85 5.35
CA TYR A 7 9.38 6.56 3.94
C TYR A 7 10.45 5.63 3.37
N ASP A 8 10.06 4.85 2.38
CA ASP A 8 10.95 3.98 1.61
C ASP A 8 11.41 4.73 0.34
N PRO A 9 12.72 5.02 0.19
CA PRO A 9 13.24 5.75 -0.98
C PRO A 9 13.01 5.04 -2.32
N LYS A 10 12.78 3.72 -2.31
CA LYS A 10 12.52 2.90 -3.51
C LYS A 10 11.03 2.77 -3.84
N SER A 11 10.15 3.21 -2.96
CA SER A 11 8.72 3.18 -3.22
C SER A 11 8.26 4.36 -4.08
N LYS A 12 7.00 4.29 -4.57
CA LYS A 12 6.34 5.43 -5.24
C LYS A 12 6.04 6.59 -4.28
N PHE A 13 6.12 6.37 -2.98
CA PHE A 13 5.97 7.37 -1.93
C PHE A 13 7.33 7.93 -1.54
N THR A 14 8.03 8.47 -2.53
CA THR A 14 9.31 9.17 -2.33
C THR A 14 9.13 10.43 -1.48
N LEU A 15 10.23 10.92 -0.93
CA LEU A 15 10.22 12.19 -0.18
C LEU A 15 9.62 13.34 -0.98
N GLU A 16 9.91 13.41 -2.29
CA GLU A 16 9.36 14.44 -3.18
C GLU A 16 7.84 14.33 -3.30
N ALA A 17 7.32 13.11 -3.50
CA ALA A 17 5.89 12.87 -3.59
C ALA A 17 5.15 13.19 -2.27
N LEU A 18 5.76 12.91 -1.13
CA LEU A 18 5.21 13.24 0.19
C LEU A 18 5.20 14.75 0.42
N LYS A 19 6.30 15.45 0.11
CA LYS A 19 6.39 16.92 0.21
C LYS A 19 5.43 17.63 -0.75
N ALA A 20 5.18 17.07 -1.93
CA ALA A 20 4.26 17.65 -2.90
C ALA A 20 2.80 17.75 -2.39
N VAL A 21 2.43 16.96 -1.38
CA VAL A 21 1.08 16.98 -0.77
C VAL A 21 1.06 17.58 0.65
N GLU A 22 2.21 17.99 1.16
CA GLU A 22 2.37 18.56 2.50
C GLU A 22 1.49 19.79 2.74
N TYR A 23 1.26 20.58 1.69
CA TYR A 23 0.38 21.76 1.75
C TYR A 23 -1.04 21.43 2.23
N LYS A 24 -1.52 20.21 2.03
CA LYS A 24 -2.83 19.73 2.50
C LYS A 24 -2.89 19.60 4.03
N LEU A 25 -1.73 19.52 4.66
CA LEU A 25 -1.60 19.46 6.12
C LEU A 25 -1.38 20.86 6.75
N ALA A 26 -1.19 21.90 5.92
CA ALA A 26 -0.95 23.27 6.39
C ALA A 26 -2.13 23.86 7.18
N GLU A 27 -3.33 23.29 7.04
CA GLU A 27 -4.51 23.67 7.84
C GLU A 27 -4.43 23.15 9.28
N LEU A 28 -3.53 22.20 9.56
CA LEU A 28 -3.29 21.67 10.89
C LEU A 28 -2.27 22.58 11.61
N GLU A 29 -2.75 23.52 12.38
CA GLU A 29 -1.92 24.44 13.15
C GLU A 29 -0.93 23.67 14.04
N ASN A 30 0.35 24.12 14.03
CA ASN A 30 1.42 23.58 14.85
C ASN A 30 1.77 22.10 14.58
N LEU A 31 1.62 21.59 13.36
CA LEU A 31 2.13 20.29 12.95
C LEU A 31 3.55 20.42 12.37
N GLU A 32 4.53 19.85 13.06
CA GLU A 32 5.89 19.67 12.57
C GLU A 32 6.01 18.31 11.89
N LEU A 33 6.50 18.27 10.65
CA LEU A 33 6.76 17.03 9.89
C LEU A 33 8.26 16.74 9.85
N VAL A 34 8.64 15.57 10.35
CA VAL A 34 10.02 15.07 10.29
C VAL A 34 10.03 13.84 9.38
N TYR A 35 10.86 13.85 8.34
CA TYR A 35 10.96 12.79 7.35
C TYR A 35 12.23 11.98 7.57
N VAL A 36 12.09 10.65 7.73
CA VAL A 36 13.21 9.73 7.89
C VAL A 36 13.09 8.58 6.89
N ALA A 37 14.18 8.28 6.19
CA ALA A 37 14.24 7.18 5.24
C ALA A 37 14.38 5.83 5.96
N ASP A 38 13.66 4.82 5.47
CA ASP A 38 13.81 3.42 5.83
C ASP A 38 14.46 2.66 4.67
N HIS A 39 15.64 2.10 4.89
CA HIS A 39 16.42 1.37 3.88
C HIS A 39 16.28 -0.16 3.97
N ASN A 40 15.37 -0.68 4.78
CA ASN A 40 15.19 -2.12 4.93
C ASN A 40 14.85 -2.81 3.61
N HIS A 41 14.06 -2.15 2.75
CA HIS A 41 13.73 -2.65 1.41
C HIS A 41 14.99 -2.81 0.54
N GLU A 42 15.90 -1.84 0.58
CA GLU A 42 17.15 -1.86 -0.21
C GLU A 42 18.13 -2.94 0.27
N ARG A 43 18.06 -3.30 1.54
CA ARG A 43 18.97 -4.29 2.17
C ARG A 43 18.55 -5.72 1.90
N MET A 44 17.36 -5.95 1.34
CA MET A 44 16.94 -7.30 0.98
C MET A 44 17.69 -7.80 -0.24
N GLU A 45 18.07 -9.07 -0.22
CA GLU A 45 18.67 -9.79 -1.35
C GLU A 45 17.72 -9.76 -2.57
N ASN A 46 16.42 -9.96 -2.33
CA ASN A 46 15.36 -9.82 -3.34
C ASN A 46 14.33 -8.75 -2.92
N PRO A 47 14.51 -7.48 -3.32
CA PRO A 47 13.59 -6.41 -2.94
C PRO A 47 12.14 -6.63 -3.36
N LYS A 48 11.88 -7.43 -4.42
CA LYS A 48 10.51 -7.73 -4.87
C LYS A 48 9.70 -8.55 -3.86
N GLU A 49 10.38 -9.25 -2.97
CA GLU A 49 9.75 -10.06 -1.92
C GLU A 49 9.45 -9.27 -0.64
N TYR A 50 9.96 -8.05 -0.53
CA TYR A 50 9.80 -7.23 0.68
C TYR A 50 8.35 -7.12 1.13
N ASN A 51 7.47 -6.69 0.22
CA ASN A 51 6.05 -6.51 0.54
C ASN A 51 5.37 -7.84 0.86
N LEU A 52 5.68 -8.90 0.09
CA LEU A 52 5.11 -10.22 0.32
C LEU A 52 5.53 -10.80 1.68
N LYS A 53 6.78 -10.61 2.06
CA LYS A 53 7.30 -11.05 3.37
C LYS A 53 6.63 -10.25 4.49
N MET A 54 6.51 -8.93 4.31
CA MET A 54 5.83 -8.04 5.26
C MET A 54 4.38 -8.46 5.49
N GLU A 55 3.67 -8.82 4.41
CA GLU A 55 2.27 -9.26 4.48
C GLU A 55 2.09 -10.63 5.14
N LYS A 56 3.06 -11.54 4.99
CA LYS A 56 2.99 -12.89 5.56
C LYS A 56 3.50 -12.98 7.00
N GLU A 57 4.56 -12.27 7.33
CA GLU A 57 5.30 -12.42 8.59
C GLU A 57 5.14 -11.22 9.52
N GLY A 58 4.55 -10.12 9.02
CA GLY A 58 4.48 -8.86 9.75
C GLY A 58 5.84 -8.13 9.79
N PRO A 59 5.98 -7.08 10.63
CA PRO A 59 7.14 -6.21 10.59
C PRO A 59 8.32 -6.64 11.48
N GLU A 60 8.19 -7.67 12.33
CA GLU A 60 9.16 -7.93 13.39
C GLU A 60 10.53 -8.43 12.90
N TRP A 61 10.66 -8.80 11.62
CA TRP A 61 11.94 -9.23 11.03
C TRP A 61 12.83 -8.09 10.54
N ILE A 62 12.31 -6.86 10.45
CA ILE A 62 13.12 -5.70 10.08
C ILE A 62 13.89 -5.15 11.26
N THR A 63 14.98 -4.43 10.94
CA THR A 63 15.73 -3.64 11.94
C THR A 63 15.37 -2.17 11.71
N PRO A 64 14.69 -1.50 12.66
CA PRO A 64 14.38 -0.08 12.55
C PRO A 64 15.66 0.76 12.37
N GLU A 65 15.59 1.78 11.53
CA GLU A 65 16.71 2.71 11.36
C GLU A 65 17.04 3.43 12.68
N PRO A 66 18.32 3.63 12.99
CA PRO A 66 18.71 4.34 14.21
C PRO A 66 18.08 5.74 14.31
N GLU A 67 17.97 6.44 13.18
CA GLU A 67 17.35 7.75 13.10
C GLU A 67 15.85 7.70 13.40
N VAL A 68 15.14 6.67 12.88
CA VAL A 68 13.74 6.43 13.23
C VAL A 68 13.57 6.21 14.72
N MET A 69 14.46 5.39 15.33
CA MET A 69 14.44 5.10 16.77
C MET A 69 14.73 6.34 17.63
N GLU A 70 15.49 7.29 17.11
CA GLU A 70 15.75 8.56 17.80
C GLU A 70 14.57 9.50 17.69
N GLN A 71 14.05 9.72 16.46
CA GLN A 71 12.99 10.68 16.20
C GLN A 71 11.62 10.26 16.76
N ILE A 72 11.36 8.95 16.89
CA ILE A 72 10.09 8.44 17.41
C ILE A 72 9.87 8.74 18.89
N LYS A 73 10.95 8.97 19.66
CA LYS A 73 10.86 9.24 21.10
C LYS A 73 9.99 10.46 21.41
N ASP A 74 10.06 11.47 20.55
CA ASP A 74 9.37 12.77 20.72
C ASP A 74 8.17 12.91 19.76
N ALA A 75 7.89 11.89 18.94
CA ALA A 75 6.80 11.94 17.98
C ALA A 75 5.44 11.74 18.66
N ASP A 76 4.46 12.57 18.28
CA ASP A 76 3.05 12.38 18.62
C ASP A 76 2.36 11.43 17.64
N ILE A 77 2.77 11.45 16.36
CA ILE A 77 2.18 10.69 15.27
C ILE A 77 3.30 9.99 14.49
N LEU A 78 3.13 8.70 14.21
CA LEU A 78 3.97 7.95 13.27
C LEU A 78 3.18 7.74 11.98
N MET A 79 3.74 8.17 10.86
CA MET A 79 3.14 8.01 9.53
C MET A 79 4.06 7.17 8.64
N THR A 80 3.51 6.15 7.99
CA THR A 80 4.27 5.35 7.02
C THR A 80 3.36 4.74 5.96
N SER A 81 3.92 4.29 4.85
CA SER A 81 3.20 3.54 3.82
C SER A 81 3.60 2.07 3.83
N PHE A 82 4.81 1.75 3.37
CA PHE A 82 5.29 0.36 3.25
C PHE A 82 6.35 -0.02 4.30
N CYS A 83 6.91 0.95 5.01
CA CYS A 83 7.89 0.66 6.06
C CYS A 83 7.24 -0.06 7.24
N GLY A 84 7.97 -0.96 7.84
CA GLY A 84 7.48 -1.74 8.97
C GLY A 84 7.41 -0.91 10.26
N VAL A 85 6.40 -1.17 11.08
CA VAL A 85 6.23 -0.60 12.42
C VAL A 85 6.33 -1.73 13.44
N THR A 86 7.51 -1.90 14.02
CA THR A 86 7.79 -2.97 14.98
C THR A 86 7.34 -2.62 16.39
N ARG A 87 7.24 -3.65 17.25
CA ARG A 87 7.03 -3.45 18.70
C ARG A 87 8.06 -2.51 19.30
N ALA A 88 9.34 -2.67 18.95
CA ALA A 88 10.41 -1.84 19.49
C ALA A 88 10.22 -0.34 19.18
N MET A 89 9.73 -0.02 17.97
CA MET A 89 9.39 1.36 17.61
C MET A 89 8.25 1.89 18.46
N LEU A 90 7.17 1.11 18.61
CA LEU A 90 6.01 1.51 19.40
C LEU A 90 6.36 1.72 20.87
N GLU A 91 7.20 0.87 21.45
CA GLU A 91 7.66 0.98 22.82
C GLU A 91 8.62 2.18 23.04
N ALA A 92 9.41 2.55 22.02
CA ALA A 92 10.27 3.71 22.06
C ALA A 92 9.48 5.04 21.99
N GLY A 93 8.36 5.06 21.25
CA GLY A 93 7.54 6.23 21.05
C GLY A 93 6.61 6.53 22.23
N LYS A 94 7.16 7.01 23.35
CA LYS A 94 6.42 7.25 24.62
C LYS A 94 5.30 8.29 24.49
N ASN A 95 5.39 9.18 23.50
CA ASN A 95 4.43 10.26 23.26
C ASN A 95 3.46 9.91 22.11
N LEU A 96 3.61 8.73 21.47
CA LEU A 96 2.79 8.33 20.33
C LEU A 96 1.30 8.26 20.71
N LYS A 97 0.50 9.02 19.97
CA LYS A 97 -0.96 9.10 20.08
C LYS A 97 -1.67 8.43 18.92
N LEU A 98 -0.94 8.23 17.79
CA LEU A 98 -1.50 7.66 16.56
C LEU A 98 -0.39 7.05 15.71
N VAL A 99 -0.68 5.87 15.13
CA VAL A 99 0.03 5.35 13.96
C VAL A 99 -0.89 5.46 12.74
N PHE A 100 -0.42 6.13 11.69
CA PHE A 100 -1.18 6.32 10.46
C PHE A 100 -0.50 5.59 9.29
N MET A 101 -1.19 4.55 8.81
CA MET A 101 -0.76 3.74 7.67
C MET A 101 -1.31 4.35 6.37
N MET A 102 -0.46 4.97 5.56
CA MET A 102 -0.84 5.61 4.28
C MET A 102 -1.11 4.58 3.16
N ARG A 103 -1.66 3.43 3.52
CA ARG A 103 -2.03 2.32 2.62
C ARG A 103 -3.33 1.66 3.08
N SER A 104 -3.89 0.80 2.23
CA SER A 104 -5.12 0.07 2.56
C SER A 104 -4.89 -1.06 3.58
N GLY A 105 -3.79 -1.80 3.42
CA GLY A 105 -3.38 -2.83 4.36
C GLY A 105 -2.68 -2.26 5.60
N TRP A 106 -2.60 -3.07 6.63
CA TRP A 106 -1.98 -2.74 7.93
C TRP A 106 -0.97 -3.81 8.38
N GLU A 107 -0.68 -4.77 7.54
CA GLU A 107 0.14 -5.96 7.83
C GLU A 107 1.58 -5.59 8.21
N ASN A 108 2.05 -4.46 7.73
CA ASN A 108 3.36 -3.91 8.09
C ASN A 108 3.39 -3.15 9.44
N CYS A 109 2.30 -3.20 10.22
CA CYS A 109 2.25 -2.68 11.58
C CYS A 109 1.98 -3.80 12.59
N ASN A 110 2.74 -3.85 13.68
CA ASN A 110 2.42 -4.72 14.80
C ASN A 110 1.21 -4.17 15.59
N VAL A 111 0.02 -4.38 15.02
CA VAL A 111 -1.25 -3.89 15.62
C VAL A 111 -1.55 -4.52 16.98
N LYS A 112 -0.99 -5.71 17.25
CA LYS A 112 -1.13 -6.36 18.58
C LYS A 112 -0.34 -5.56 19.62
N ALA A 113 0.90 -5.20 19.33
CA ALA A 113 1.70 -4.36 20.21
C ALA A 113 1.09 -2.97 20.39
N ALA A 114 0.62 -2.35 19.29
CA ALA A 114 -0.06 -1.05 19.35
C ALA A 114 -1.27 -1.09 20.29
N LYS A 115 -2.11 -2.14 20.18
CA LYS A 115 -3.26 -2.36 21.06
C LYS A 115 -2.86 -2.52 22.53
N GLU A 116 -1.82 -3.30 22.82
CA GLU A 116 -1.30 -3.52 24.18
C GLU A 116 -0.78 -2.21 24.80
N LEU A 117 -0.22 -1.33 23.96
CA LEU A 117 0.30 -0.01 24.37
C LEU A 117 -0.76 1.11 24.35
N GLY A 118 -1.99 0.80 23.92
CA GLY A 118 -3.07 1.78 23.83
C GLY A 118 -2.91 2.79 22.70
N ILE A 119 -2.10 2.49 21.66
CA ILE A 119 -1.84 3.35 20.53
C ILE A 119 -2.81 2.99 19.39
N PRO A 120 -3.72 3.89 18.98
CA PRO A 120 -4.62 3.66 17.87
C PRO A 120 -3.84 3.58 16.53
N VAL A 121 -4.30 2.67 15.64
CA VAL A 121 -3.76 2.52 14.29
C VAL A 121 -4.86 2.84 13.29
N CYS A 122 -4.62 3.78 12.39
CA CYS A 122 -5.51 4.13 11.29
C CYS A 122 -4.88 3.80 9.94
N ASN A 123 -5.70 3.45 8.96
CA ASN A 123 -5.28 3.16 7.58
C ASN A 123 -6.23 3.79 6.56
N CYS A 124 -5.94 3.63 5.25
CA CYS A 124 -6.73 4.17 4.14
C CYS A 124 -7.37 3.02 3.33
N PRO A 125 -8.42 2.34 3.84
CA PRO A 125 -8.92 1.10 3.24
C PRO A 125 -9.47 1.26 1.82
N SER A 126 -10.00 2.42 1.46
CA SER A 126 -10.66 2.65 0.17
C SER A 126 -9.79 3.30 -0.90
N ARG A 127 -8.51 3.53 -0.63
CA ARG A 127 -7.62 4.31 -1.51
C ARG A 127 -7.54 3.80 -2.95
N LEU A 128 -7.61 2.49 -3.16
CA LEU A 128 -7.53 1.84 -4.47
C LEU A 128 -8.83 1.11 -4.85
N ALA A 129 -9.92 1.28 -4.12
CA ALA A 129 -11.15 0.52 -4.35
C ALA A 129 -11.74 0.78 -5.74
N GLU A 130 -11.87 2.05 -6.13
CA GLU A 130 -12.43 2.42 -7.43
C GLU A 130 -11.59 1.90 -8.61
N PRO A 131 -10.28 2.20 -8.74
CA PRO A 131 -9.50 1.72 -9.88
C PRO A 131 -9.38 0.20 -9.94
N VAL A 132 -9.40 -0.50 -8.80
CA VAL A 132 -9.41 -1.97 -8.77
C VAL A 132 -10.77 -2.51 -9.24
N ALA A 133 -11.88 -1.89 -8.84
CA ALA A 133 -13.21 -2.27 -9.29
C ALA A 133 -13.35 -2.07 -10.80
N ASP A 134 -12.92 -0.92 -11.33
CA ASP A 134 -12.96 -0.62 -12.77
C ASP A 134 -12.15 -1.65 -13.58
N LEU A 135 -10.93 -1.95 -13.14
CA LEU A 135 -10.10 -2.97 -13.80
C LEU A 135 -10.76 -4.36 -13.75
N THR A 136 -11.35 -4.72 -12.61
CA THR A 136 -12.03 -6.02 -12.44
C THR A 136 -13.19 -6.15 -13.44
N VAL A 137 -14.05 -5.14 -13.53
CA VAL A 137 -15.17 -5.12 -14.49
C VAL A 137 -14.66 -5.15 -15.93
N ALA A 138 -13.61 -4.37 -16.23
CA ALA A 138 -13.00 -4.36 -17.55
C ALA A 138 -12.45 -5.75 -17.95
N MET A 139 -11.78 -6.44 -17.04
CA MET A 139 -11.27 -7.81 -17.28
C MET A 139 -12.43 -8.80 -17.50
N MET A 140 -13.51 -8.70 -16.73
CA MET A 140 -14.70 -9.52 -16.92
C MET A 140 -15.30 -9.30 -18.32
N ILE A 141 -15.44 -8.05 -18.75
CA ILE A 141 -15.93 -7.72 -20.09
C ILE A 141 -14.98 -8.24 -21.17
N CYS A 142 -13.68 -8.04 -21.01
CA CYS A 142 -12.67 -8.53 -21.96
C CYS A 142 -12.77 -10.04 -22.17
N GLU A 143 -12.93 -10.80 -21.09
CA GLU A 143 -13.07 -12.26 -21.18
C GLU A 143 -14.42 -12.67 -21.78
N CYS A 144 -15.54 -12.15 -21.29
CA CYS A 144 -16.87 -12.48 -21.78
C CYS A 144 -17.08 -12.13 -23.24
N ARG A 145 -16.39 -11.12 -23.74
CA ARG A 145 -16.51 -10.67 -25.15
C ARG A 145 -15.37 -11.15 -26.03
N GLY A 146 -14.44 -11.94 -25.51
CA GLY A 146 -13.29 -12.46 -26.26
C GLY A 146 -12.36 -11.38 -26.83
N ILE A 147 -12.29 -10.20 -26.22
CA ILE A 147 -11.60 -9.03 -26.77
C ILE A 147 -10.11 -9.32 -26.98
N LEU A 148 -9.45 -9.96 -26.01
CA LEU A 148 -8.02 -10.27 -26.08
C LEU A 148 -7.74 -11.34 -27.14
N ARG A 149 -8.60 -12.33 -27.25
CA ARG A 149 -8.48 -13.39 -28.30
C ARG A 149 -8.65 -12.79 -29.69
N GLY A 150 -9.71 -12.01 -29.91
CA GLY A 150 -9.93 -11.34 -31.18
C GLY A 150 -8.83 -10.37 -31.57
N ASN A 151 -8.32 -9.59 -30.61
CA ASN A 151 -7.15 -8.71 -30.86
C ASN A 151 -5.91 -9.50 -31.30
N ARG A 152 -5.61 -10.61 -30.63
CA ARG A 152 -4.48 -11.47 -30.98
C ARG A 152 -4.62 -12.03 -32.39
N ASP A 153 -5.82 -12.53 -32.75
CA ASP A 153 -6.08 -13.13 -34.05
C ASP A 153 -5.91 -12.09 -35.18
N ILE A 154 -6.44 -10.88 -35.00
CA ILE A 154 -6.24 -9.77 -35.96
C ILE A 154 -4.76 -9.41 -36.12
N LEU A 155 -3.99 -9.33 -35.02
CA LEU A 155 -2.56 -9.05 -35.10
C LEU A 155 -1.78 -10.15 -35.84
N ASN A 156 -2.26 -11.38 -35.82
CA ASN A 156 -1.68 -12.50 -36.56
C ASN A 156 -2.18 -12.58 -38.01
N GLY A 157 -3.04 -11.66 -38.45
CA GLY A 157 -3.64 -11.65 -39.79
C GLY A 157 -4.78 -12.69 -39.94
N GLU A 158 -5.32 -13.18 -38.83
CA GLU A 158 -6.39 -14.16 -38.78
C GLU A 158 -7.75 -13.48 -38.51
N TRP A 159 -8.82 -14.02 -39.14
CA TRP A 159 -10.18 -13.64 -38.86
C TRP A 159 -10.98 -14.85 -38.38
N ASN A 160 -10.90 -15.13 -37.08
CA ASN A 160 -11.49 -16.32 -36.47
C ASN A 160 -12.81 -15.98 -35.75
N GLN A 161 -13.93 -16.09 -36.47
CA GLN A 161 -15.26 -15.79 -35.90
C GLN A 161 -15.72 -16.85 -34.89
N ASN A 162 -15.29 -18.10 -35.00
CA ASN A 162 -15.79 -19.20 -34.17
C ASN A 162 -15.26 -19.11 -32.72
N ASP A 163 -14.06 -18.65 -32.52
CA ASP A 163 -13.48 -18.50 -31.16
C ASP A 163 -14.03 -17.28 -30.40
N ILE A 164 -14.60 -16.33 -31.13
CA ILE A 164 -15.21 -15.13 -30.54
C ILE A 164 -16.63 -15.40 -30.05
N TYR A 165 -17.31 -16.40 -30.62
CA TYR A 165 -18.72 -16.71 -30.42
C TYR A 165 -19.00 -18.01 -29.68
N ASN A 166 -18.06 -18.54 -28.87
CA ASN A 166 -18.40 -19.65 -28.02
C ASN A 166 -19.43 -19.22 -26.94
N ASP A 167 -20.13 -20.16 -26.32
CA ASP A 167 -21.29 -19.91 -25.46
C ASP A 167 -21.06 -18.90 -24.33
N THR A 168 -19.81 -18.78 -23.85
CA THR A 168 -19.44 -17.84 -22.77
C THR A 168 -19.22 -16.42 -23.27
N THR A 169 -18.78 -16.22 -24.53
CA THR A 169 -18.47 -14.91 -25.09
C THR A 169 -19.73 -14.10 -25.49
N ASN A 170 -20.87 -14.77 -25.68
CA ASN A 170 -22.14 -14.13 -25.98
C ASN A 170 -22.96 -13.77 -24.73
N ALA A 171 -22.51 -14.19 -23.55
CA ALA A 171 -23.18 -13.86 -22.32
C ALA A 171 -22.97 -12.39 -21.95
N ALA A 172 -24.06 -11.67 -21.70
CA ALA A 172 -23.98 -10.38 -21.01
C ALA A 172 -23.59 -10.63 -19.54
N LEU A 173 -22.86 -9.71 -18.93
CA LEU A 173 -22.45 -9.83 -17.51
C LEU A 173 -23.62 -10.11 -16.57
N CYS A 174 -24.80 -9.53 -16.86
CA CYS A 174 -26.01 -9.74 -16.06
C CYS A 174 -26.55 -11.17 -16.11
N ASN A 175 -26.13 -11.98 -17.08
CA ASN A 175 -26.55 -13.37 -17.25
C ASN A 175 -25.52 -14.37 -16.71
N LEU A 176 -24.35 -13.90 -16.28
CA LEU A 176 -23.37 -14.76 -15.63
C LEU A 176 -23.85 -15.08 -14.22
N ARG A 177 -24.09 -16.37 -13.97
CA ARG A 177 -24.31 -16.85 -12.60
C ARG A 177 -22.96 -16.96 -11.92
N ILE A 178 -22.75 -16.13 -10.92
CA ILE A 178 -21.60 -16.20 -10.02
C ILE A 178 -21.89 -17.23 -8.92
#